data_f10685cafbf0c81293b1d1e4b272afc8
#
_entry.id   f10685cafbf0c81293b1d1e4b272afc8
#
_cell.length_a   1.000
_cell.length_b   1.000
_cell.length_c   1.000
_cell.angle_alpha   90.00
_cell.angle_beta   90.00
_cell.angle_gamma   90.00
#
_symmetry.space_group_name_H-M   'P 1'
#
loop_
_entity.id
_entity.type
_entity.pdbx_description
1 polymer ?
#
loop_
_entity_poly.entity_id
_entity_poly.type
_entity_poly.pdbx_seq_one_letter_code
_entity_poly.pdbx_strand_id
1 'polypeptide(L)'
;QVGAASDHHVPSNKIVTSLSKEVLQVGEIKEAHSHEEIGCNYPGCPLEAAIVIPLKIKEETIGTLKLYFTDASKLTFVERQLAEGLATIFSSQIELGKMELQSQLLQDAEIKSLQAQVNPHFFFNSINTISALIRVDSEKAREMLLQLSTFFRSNLQGARTNLIPLEKELLQVEAYMNLEQVRFPDRYQVELDIEEGLKDILLPPFVIQILVENAFKHAFKNRRSNNCVQVKVHKVNNDILVSVKDNGYGIEEDRIGKLGKESVSSEKGTGSALENLNKRLISLFGNKAQLTFESSKQGTVVFSKIPYQGKDEQACTL
;
A
#
# COMPACT_ATOMS: atom_id res chain seq x y z
N GLN A 1 1.36 18.65 31.08
CA GLN A 1 1.13 19.92 31.80
C GLN A 1 2.32 20.20 32.72
N VAL A 2 2.94 21.33 32.54
CA VAL A 2 3.96 21.84 33.43
C VAL A 2 3.39 23.16 34.00
N GLY A 3 3.13 23.21 35.27
CA GLY A 3 2.67 24.45 35.89
C GLY A 3 2.17 24.24 37.30
N ALA A 4 2.41 25.22 38.16
CA ALA A 4 1.93 25.30 39.52
C ALA A 4 0.45 25.75 39.62
N ALA A 5 -0.38 25.29 38.66
CA ALA A 5 -1.81 25.48 38.81
C ALA A 5 -2.32 24.58 39.94
N SER A 6 -3.26 25.07 40.72
CA SER A 6 -3.94 24.30 41.75
C SER A 6 -4.41 22.95 41.17
N ASP A 7 -4.43 21.90 41.96
CA ASP A 7 -4.65 20.49 41.54
C ASP A 7 -5.88 20.27 40.65
N HIS A 8 -6.92 21.12 40.77
CA HIS A 8 -8.12 21.03 39.93
C HIS A 8 -7.95 21.56 38.50
N HIS A 9 -6.85 22.25 38.18
CA HIS A 9 -6.46 22.63 36.81
C HIS A 9 -5.48 21.67 36.16
N VAL A 10 -5.07 20.61 36.86
CA VAL A 10 -4.24 19.54 36.31
C VAL A 10 -5.04 18.70 35.29
N PRO A 11 -4.51 18.38 34.12
CA PRO A 11 -5.30 17.76 33.07
C PRO A 11 -5.66 16.33 33.42
N SER A 12 -6.96 16.12 33.49
CA SER A 12 -7.59 14.82 33.34
C SER A 12 -8.27 14.70 31.99
N ASN A 13 -7.61 15.08 30.87
CA ASN A 13 -8.21 15.12 29.53
C ASN A 13 -9.53 15.91 29.40
N LYS A 14 -9.87 16.77 30.38
CA LYS A 14 -11.08 17.58 30.36
C LYS A 14 -10.73 19.06 30.27
N ILE A 15 -11.46 19.75 29.41
CA ILE A 15 -11.41 21.22 29.34
C ILE A 15 -12.20 21.74 30.53
N VAL A 16 -11.49 22.37 31.46
CA VAL A 16 -12.05 22.72 32.77
C VAL A 16 -12.74 24.10 32.76
N THR A 17 -12.25 25.08 31.96
CA THR A 17 -12.74 26.46 31.97
C THR A 17 -13.56 26.79 30.73
N SER A 18 -14.56 27.69 30.87
CA SER A 18 -15.35 28.19 29.74
C SER A 18 -14.49 28.93 28.70
N LEU A 19 -13.54 29.73 29.15
CA LEU A 19 -12.58 30.44 28.30
C LEU A 19 -11.81 29.48 27.36
N SER A 20 -11.37 28.36 27.89
CA SER A 20 -10.64 27.35 27.07
C SER A 20 -11.52 26.70 26.02
N LYS A 21 -12.81 26.49 26.31
CA LYS A 21 -13.76 25.94 25.32
C LYS A 21 -13.99 26.90 24.18
N GLU A 22 -14.14 28.18 24.54
CA GLU A 22 -14.37 29.27 23.58
C GLU A 22 -13.17 29.41 22.63
N VAL A 23 -11.93 29.40 23.14
CA VAL A 23 -10.71 29.48 22.33
C VAL A 23 -10.60 28.29 21.38
N LEU A 24 -10.98 27.09 21.82
CA LEU A 24 -10.97 25.89 20.92
C LEU A 24 -12.00 25.99 19.79
N GLN A 25 -13.15 26.64 20.06
CA GLN A 25 -14.21 26.79 19.05
C GLN A 25 -13.92 27.93 18.08
N VAL A 26 -13.49 29.09 18.61
CA VAL A 26 -13.27 30.30 17.80
C VAL A 26 -11.89 30.32 17.16
N GLY A 27 -10.89 29.74 17.82
CA GLY A 27 -9.52 29.72 17.32
C GLY A 27 -8.80 31.07 17.47
N GLU A 28 -9.24 31.92 18.37
CA GLU A 28 -8.63 33.23 18.66
C GLU A 28 -8.08 33.26 20.08
N ILE A 29 -7.07 34.12 20.28
CA ILE A 29 -6.49 34.37 21.62
C ILE A 29 -7.52 35.08 22.50
N LYS A 30 -7.66 34.60 23.72
CA LYS A 30 -8.53 35.22 24.71
C LYS A 30 -7.78 35.46 26.02
N GLU A 31 -8.05 36.62 26.62
CA GLU A 31 -7.59 37.03 27.95
C GLU A 31 -8.78 37.13 28.90
N ALA A 32 -8.53 36.84 30.15
CA ALA A 32 -9.46 37.02 31.24
C ALA A 32 -8.75 37.76 32.37
N HIS A 33 -9.40 38.79 32.89
CA HIS A 33 -8.86 39.66 33.94
C HIS A 33 -9.65 39.52 35.27
N SER A 34 -10.52 38.51 35.33
CA SER A 34 -11.26 38.16 36.53
C SER A 34 -11.50 36.66 36.63
N HIS A 35 -11.76 36.17 37.83
CA HIS A 35 -12.12 34.78 38.06
C HIS A 35 -13.39 34.36 37.29
N GLU A 36 -14.36 35.24 37.18
CA GLU A 36 -15.63 35.03 36.49
C GLU A 36 -15.38 34.82 34.97
N GLU A 37 -14.53 35.64 34.36
CA GLU A 37 -14.17 35.55 32.95
C GLU A 37 -13.39 34.27 32.63
N ILE A 38 -12.56 33.76 33.55
CA ILE A 38 -11.88 32.46 33.40
C ILE A 38 -12.91 31.32 33.31
N GLY A 39 -14.04 31.49 34.05
CA GLY A 39 -15.12 30.51 34.06
C GLY A 39 -14.70 29.18 34.68
N CYS A 40 -13.98 29.24 35.80
CA CYS A 40 -13.66 28.08 36.62
C CYS A 40 -14.75 27.86 37.67
N ASN A 41 -15.38 26.72 37.67
CA ASN A 41 -16.47 26.36 38.59
C ASN A 41 -15.98 25.78 39.93
N TYR A 42 -14.68 25.81 40.20
CA TYR A 42 -14.14 25.25 41.44
C TYR A 42 -14.20 26.27 42.57
N PRO A 43 -14.87 25.98 43.69
CA PRO A 43 -14.96 26.88 44.82
C PRO A 43 -13.58 27.19 45.43
N GLY A 44 -13.25 28.47 45.56
CA GLY A 44 -11.96 28.91 46.14
C GLY A 44 -10.76 28.81 45.16
N CYS A 45 -11.00 28.75 43.87
CA CYS A 45 -9.95 28.84 42.89
C CYS A 45 -9.17 30.18 43.00
N PRO A 46 -7.84 30.16 43.15
CA PRO A 46 -7.04 31.37 43.41
C PRO A 46 -6.69 32.17 42.16
N LEU A 47 -7.21 31.77 40.99
CA LEU A 47 -6.84 32.41 39.72
C LEU A 47 -7.65 33.68 39.48
N GLU A 48 -6.94 34.76 39.20
CA GLU A 48 -7.52 36.09 38.94
C GLU A 48 -7.38 36.53 37.48
N ALA A 49 -6.39 35.98 36.76
CA ALA A 49 -6.26 36.25 35.33
C ALA A 49 -5.78 35.02 34.57
N ALA A 50 -6.06 35.00 33.28
CA ALA A 50 -5.61 33.96 32.38
C ALA A 50 -5.42 34.49 30.94
N ILE A 51 -4.48 33.90 30.23
CA ILE A 51 -4.39 33.99 28.78
C ILE A 51 -4.47 32.58 28.19
N VAL A 52 -5.33 32.39 27.20
CA VAL A 52 -5.51 31.13 26.48
C VAL A 52 -5.27 31.38 25.01
N ILE A 53 -4.32 30.64 24.45
CA ILE A 53 -3.85 30.81 23.09
C ILE A 53 -4.09 29.49 22.32
N PRO A 54 -4.72 29.54 21.14
CA PRO A 54 -4.88 28.34 20.32
C PRO A 54 -3.55 27.84 19.77
N LEU A 55 -3.31 26.55 19.83
CA LEU A 55 -2.25 25.87 19.09
C LEU A 55 -2.81 25.41 17.75
N LYS A 56 -2.30 25.95 16.66
CA LYS A 56 -2.82 25.71 15.32
C LYS A 56 -1.82 24.96 14.46
N ILE A 57 -2.34 24.04 13.63
CA ILE A 57 -1.64 23.51 12.48
C ILE A 57 -2.40 23.99 11.24
N LYS A 58 -1.77 24.82 10.42
CA LYS A 58 -2.45 25.56 9.34
C LYS A 58 -3.62 26.37 9.92
N GLU A 59 -4.85 26.09 9.51
CA GLU A 59 -6.06 26.79 10.00
C GLU A 59 -6.81 26.01 11.10
N GLU A 60 -6.37 24.81 11.45
CA GLU A 60 -7.06 23.96 12.42
C GLU A 60 -6.50 24.14 13.84
N THR A 61 -7.36 24.42 14.80
CA THR A 61 -6.99 24.48 16.23
C THR A 61 -6.94 23.08 16.81
N ILE A 62 -5.72 22.61 17.15
CA ILE A 62 -5.46 21.28 17.68
C ILE A 62 -5.36 21.21 19.21
N GLY A 63 -5.28 22.38 19.85
CA GLY A 63 -5.12 22.47 21.30
C GLY A 63 -5.03 23.91 21.77
N THR A 64 -4.73 24.08 23.05
CA THR A 64 -4.55 25.42 23.64
C THR A 64 -3.36 25.45 24.58
N LEU A 65 -2.59 26.54 24.54
CA LEU A 65 -1.64 26.92 25.55
C LEU A 65 -2.35 27.84 26.54
N LYS A 66 -2.19 27.60 27.85
CA LYS A 66 -2.86 28.33 28.89
C LYS A 66 -1.84 28.82 29.92
N LEU A 67 -1.85 30.10 30.21
CA LEU A 67 -1.14 30.69 31.35
C LEU A 67 -2.18 31.26 32.31
N TYR A 68 -2.01 30.95 33.60
CA TYR A 68 -2.89 31.40 34.67
C TYR A 68 -2.12 32.20 35.68
N PHE A 69 -2.74 33.22 36.21
CA PHE A 69 -2.14 34.15 37.18
C PHE A 69 -3.05 34.26 38.43
N THR A 70 -2.45 34.26 39.59
CA THR A 70 -3.12 34.50 40.88
C THR A 70 -3.20 35.99 41.22
N ASP A 71 -2.74 36.87 40.34
CA ASP A 71 -2.73 38.32 40.47
C ASP A 71 -2.88 38.87 39.04
N ALA A 72 -3.98 39.60 38.83
CA ALA A 72 -4.32 40.13 37.51
C ALA A 72 -3.29 41.15 36.99
N SER A 73 -2.57 41.83 37.88
CA SER A 73 -1.52 42.78 37.48
C SER A 73 -0.31 42.16 36.81
N LYS A 74 -0.16 40.84 36.94
CA LYS A 74 0.92 40.04 36.29
C LYS A 74 0.63 39.68 34.84
N LEU A 75 -0.59 39.84 34.38
CA LEU A 75 -0.91 39.65 32.94
C LEU A 75 -0.60 40.95 32.21
N THR A 76 0.65 41.11 31.79
CA THR A 76 1.12 42.30 31.08
C THR A 76 1.32 42.00 29.59
N PHE A 77 1.63 43.03 28.81
CA PHE A 77 1.97 42.88 27.39
C PHE A 77 3.15 41.92 27.15
N VAL A 78 4.10 41.87 28.09
CA VAL A 78 5.28 41.00 27.97
C VAL A 78 4.88 39.53 28.09
N GLU A 79 4.06 39.19 29.08
CA GLU A 79 3.56 37.83 29.27
C GLU A 79 2.73 37.36 28.07
N ARG A 80 1.92 38.27 27.51
CA ARG A 80 1.17 37.99 26.29
C ARG A 80 2.09 37.64 25.10
N GLN A 81 3.07 38.53 24.83
CA GLN A 81 4.02 38.29 23.71
C GLN A 81 4.82 37.01 23.91
N LEU A 82 5.24 36.72 25.14
CA LEU A 82 5.92 35.45 25.46
C LEU A 82 5.02 34.25 25.18
N ALA A 83 3.77 34.32 25.61
CA ALA A 83 2.81 33.24 25.41
C ALA A 83 2.50 33.01 23.93
N GLU A 84 2.36 34.06 23.13
CA GLU A 84 2.18 33.97 21.67
C GLU A 84 3.39 33.35 21.00
N GLY A 85 4.62 33.75 21.39
CA GLY A 85 5.85 33.16 20.90
C GLY A 85 5.97 31.67 21.23
N LEU A 86 5.65 31.29 22.48
CA LEU A 86 5.64 29.88 22.91
C LEU A 86 4.58 29.05 22.14
N ALA A 87 3.37 29.61 21.96
CA ALA A 87 2.32 28.93 21.20
C ALA A 87 2.73 28.68 19.76
N THR A 88 3.42 29.63 19.13
CA THR A 88 3.97 29.48 17.78
C THR A 88 5.01 28.36 17.71
N ILE A 89 5.94 28.34 18.68
CA ILE A 89 6.97 27.28 18.77
C ILE A 89 6.30 25.91 18.99
N PHE A 90 5.37 25.79 19.91
CA PHE A 90 4.69 24.51 20.17
C PHE A 90 3.85 24.05 18.98
N SER A 91 3.13 24.95 18.30
CA SER A 91 2.40 24.64 17.08
C SER A 91 3.34 24.07 16.00
N SER A 92 4.48 24.72 15.76
CA SER A 92 5.48 24.26 14.79
C SER A 92 6.09 22.90 15.18
N GLN A 93 6.39 22.68 16.47
CA GLN A 93 6.92 21.39 16.94
C GLN A 93 5.91 20.25 16.79
N ILE A 94 4.62 20.51 17.06
CA ILE A 94 3.56 19.51 16.88
C ILE A 94 3.37 19.20 15.37
N GLU A 95 3.44 20.22 14.52
CA GLU A 95 3.35 20.05 13.06
C GLU A 95 4.50 19.18 12.53
N LEU A 96 5.74 19.48 12.93
CA LEU A 96 6.92 18.69 12.57
C LEU A 96 6.79 17.23 13.04
N GLY A 97 6.37 17.01 14.28
CA GLY A 97 6.16 15.66 14.81
C GLY A 97 5.07 14.87 14.06
N LYS A 98 3.97 15.56 13.64
CA LYS A 98 2.95 14.93 12.78
C LYS A 98 3.50 14.56 11.41
N MET A 99 4.29 15.43 10.77
CA MET A 99 4.90 15.16 9.47
C MET A 99 5.88 13.97 9.54
N GLU A 100 6.69 13.92 10.59
CA GLU A 100 7.64 12.82 10.82
C GLU A 100 6.92 11.48 11.01
N LEU A 101 5.89 11.45 11.84
CA LEU A 101 5.05 10.25 12.04
C LEU A 101 4.38 9.81 10.75
N GLN A 102 3.85 10.75 9.96
CA GLN A 102 3.22 10.44 8.68
C GLN A 102 4.22 9.87 7.68
N SER A 103 5.45 10.43 7.63
CA SER A 103 6.54 9.91 6.81
C SER A 103 6.93 8.48 7.21
N GLN A 104 7.05 8.18 8.51
CA GLN A 104 7.33 6.84 9.01
C GLN A 104 6.22 5.85 8.63
N LEU A 105 4.95 6.22 8.79
CA LEU A 105 3.82 5.36 8.41
C LEU A 105 3.79 5.07 6.90
N LEU A 106 4.15 6.04 6.06
CA LEU A 106 4.27 5.82 4.62
C LEU A 106 5.42 4.87 4.28
N GLN A 107 6.58 5.04 4.90
CA GLN A 107 7.72 4.12 4.72
C GLN A 107 7.38 2.70 5.18
N ASP A 108 6.73 2.54 6.33
CA ASP A 108 6.29 1.23 6.83
C ASP A 108 5.25 0.58 5.90
N ALA A 109 4.33 1.37 5.36
CA ALA A 109 3.34 0.88 4.39
C ALA A 109 4.01 0.46 3.08
N GLU A 110 5.02 1.21 2.60
CA GLU A 110 5.81 0.86 1.43
C GLU A 110 6.59 -0.44 1.65
N ILE A 111 7.29 -0.58 2.77
CA ILE A 111 8.01 -1.81 3.14
C ILE A 111 7.05 -3.00 3.21
N LYS A 112 5.91 -2.86 3.85
CA LYS A 112 4.89 -3.92 3.91
C LYS A 112 4.33 -4.28 2.53
N SER A 113 4.12 -3.28 1.67
CA SER A 113 3.70 -3.50 0.28
C SER A 113 4.75 -4.27 -0.52
N LEU A 114 6.03 -3.89 -0.40
CA LEU A 114 7.15 -4.60 -1.03
C LEU A 114 7.30 -6.03 -0.51
N GLN A 115 7.15 -6.25 0.80
CA GLN A 115 7.19 -7.59 1.41
C GLN A 115 6.00 -8.47 0.96
N ALA A 116 4.81 -7.89 0.77
CA ALA A 116 3.64 -8.63 0.30
C ALA A 116 3.76 -9.08 -1.17
N GLN A 117 4.61 -8.43 -1.97
CA GLN A 117 4.91 -8.83 -3.35
C GLN A 117 5.83 -10.06 -3.44
N VAL A 118 6.59 -10.34 -2.37
CA VAL A 118 7.35 -11.57 -2.24
C VAL A 118 6.42 -12.63 -1.67
N ASN A 119 6.10 -13.68 -2.46
CA ASN A 119 5.35 -14.82 -1.97
C ASN A 119 6.23 -15.66 -1.02
N PRO A 120 6.10 -15.52 0.33
CA PRO A 120 7.02 -16.20 1.27
C PRO A 120 6.93 -17.72 1.16
N HIS A 121 5.74 -18.22 0.90
CA HIS A 121 5.51 -19.66 0.75
C HIS A 121 6.23 -20.22 -0.48
N PHE A 122 6.25 -19.51 -1.60
CA PHE A 122 7.02 -19.91 -2.78
C PHE A 122 8.52 -19.93 -2.48
N PHE A 123 9.02 -18.90 -1.77
CA PHE A 123 10.42 -18.83 -1.35
C PHE A 123 10.85 -20.01 -0.48
N PHE A 124 10.14 -20.27 0.61
CA PHE A 124 10.44 -21.40 1.50
C PHE A 124 10.36 -22.76 0.80
N ASN A 125 9.39 -22.94 -0.07
CA ASN A 125 9.27 -24.18 -0.84
C ASN A 125 10.43 -24.37 -1.83
N SER A 126 10.87 -23.28 -2.50
CA SER A 126 12.02 -23.34 -3.40
C SER A 126 13.31 -23.67 -2.64
N ILE A 127 13.55 -23.05 -1.47
CA ILE A 127 14.68 -23.36 -0.60
C ILE A 127 14.65 -24.82 -0.13
N ASN A 128 13.49 -25.34 0.28
CA ASN A 128 13.36 -26.74 0.69
C ASN A 128 13.66 -27.71 -0.46
N THR A 129 13.21 -27.39 -1.67
CA THR A 129 13.51 -28.18 -2.87
C THR A 129 14.99 -28.16 -3.19
N ILE A 130 15.65 -26.98 -3.16
CA ILE A 130 17.09 -26.84 -3.35
C ILE A 130 17.85 -27.68 -2.30
N SER A 131 17.45 -27.60 -1.03
CA SER A 131 18.08 -28.36 0.05
C SER A 131 17.98 -29.87 -0.14
N ALA A 132 16.85 -30.35 -0.68
CA ALA A 132 16.69 -31.75 -1.02
C ALA A 132 17.59 -32.16 -2.21
N LEU A 133 17.67 -31.29 -3.24
CA LEU A 133 18.48 -31.54 -4.45
C LEU A 133 19.99 -31.55 -4.18
N ILE A 134 20.50 -30.78 -3.20
CA ILE A 134 21.95 -30.73 -2.91
C ILE A 134 22.55 -32.12 -2.72
N ARG A 135 21.78 -33.08 -2.17
CA ARG A 135 22.25 -34.45 -1.92
C ARG A 135 22.10 -35.40 -3.10
N VAL A 136 21.21 -35.08 -4.04
CA VAL A 136 20.81 -35.99 -5.15
C VAL A 136 21.39 -35.51 -6.47
N ASP A 137 21.34 -34.19 -6.70
CA ASP A 137 21.78 -33.55 -7.95
C ASP A 137 22.25 -32.11 -7.61
N SER A 138 23.53 -31.98 -7.27
CA SER A 138 24.13 -30.72 -6.84
C SER A 138 24.18 -29.66 -7.96
N GLU A 139 24.31 -30.08 -9.23
CA GLU A 139 24.30 -29.14 -10.37
C GLU A 139 22.90 -28.53 -10.58
N LYS A 140 21.87 -29.37 -10.52
CA LYS A 140 20.48 -28.90 -10.60
C LYS A 140 20.10 -28.01 -9.39
N ALA A 141 20.62 -28.32 -8.20
CA ALA A 141 20.45 -27.47 -7.01
C ALA A 141 21.09 -26.08 -7.22
N ARG A 142 22.29 -26.03 -7.80
CA ARG A 142 23.00 -24.79 -8.12
C ARG A 142 22.27 -23.96 -9.17
N GLU A 143 21.78 -24.61 -10.23
CA GLU A 143 20.98 -23.96 -11.27
C GLU A 143 19.71 -23.36 -10.67
N MET A 144 18.95 -24.12 -9.89
CA MET A 144 17.74 -23.65 -9.21
C MET A 144 18.00 -22.48 -8.26
N LEU A 145 19.13 -22.47 -7.55
CA LEU A 145 19.52 -21.36 -6.67
C LEU A 145 19.79 -20.07 -7.48
N LEU A 146 20.46 -20.19 -8.63
CA LEU A 146 20.69 -19.05 -9.53
C LEU A 146 19.39 -18.51 -10.11
N GLN A 147 18.50 -19.37 -10.55
CA GLN A 147 17.16 -18.99 -11.04
C GLN A 147 16.34 -18.30 -9.96
N LEU A 148 16.34 -18.84 -8.73
CA LEU A 148 15.67 -18.22 -7.58
C LEU A 148 16.22 -16.83 -7.29
N SER A 149 17.55 -16.67 -7.29
CA SER A 149 18.21 -15.37 -7.09
C SER A 149 17.81 -14.35 -8.17
N THR A 150 17.79 -14.78 -9.44
CA THR A 150 17.39 -13.93 -10.58
C THR A 150 15.94 -13.53 -10.47
N PHE A 151 15.05 -14.47 -10.17
CA PHE A 151 13.62 -14.22 -9.97
C PHE A 151 13.38 -13.17 -8.88
N PHE A 152 14.02 -13.31 -7.71
CA PHE A 152 13.85 -12.33 -6.62
C PHE A 152 14.41 -10.96 -6.94
N ARG A 153 15.58 -10.90 -7.59
CA ARG A 153 16.18 -9.61 -8.00
C ARG A 153 15.26 -8.87 -8.96
N SER A 154 14.70 -9.57 -9.94
CA SER A 154 13.77 -9.02 -10.92
C SER A 154 12.48 -8.55 -10.26
N ASN A 155 11.93 -9.30 -9.30
CA ASN A 155 10.74 -8.90 -8.54
C ASN A 155 10.97 -7.64 -7.71
N LEU A 156 12.13 -7.51 -7.04
CA LEU A 156 12.48 -6.31 -6.28
C LEU A 156 12.68 -5.07 -7.17
N GLN A 157 13.24 -5.26 -8.38
CA GLN A 157 13.41 -4.16 -9.35
C GLN A 157 12.07 -3.77 -9.99
N GLY A 158 11.26 -4.75 -10.40
CA GLY A 158 9.94 -4.51 -10.98
C GLY A 158 8.99 -3.77 -10.05
N ALA A 159 9.09 -4.00 -8.75
CA ALA A 159 8.29 -3.29 -7.76
C ALA A 159 8.52 -1.77 -7.69
N ARG A 160 9.65 -1.30 -8.23
CA ARG A 160 10.05 0.12 -8.22
C ARG A 160 9.80 0.85 -9.54
N THR A 161 9.33 0.14 -10.56
CA THR A 161 9.10 0.70 -11.89
C THR A 161 7.62 0.63 -12.24
N ASN A 162 7.12 1.67 -12.90
CA ASN A 162 5.73 1.71 -13.35
C ASN A 162 5.49 0.80 -14.55
N LEU A 163 6.45 0.74 -15.47
CA LEU A 163 6.38 -0.02 -16.71
C LEU A 163 7.70 -0.74 -16.98
N ILE A 164 7.62 -1.95 -17.53
CA ILE A 164 8.77 -2.74 -18.01
C ILE A 164 8.49 -3.29 -19.41
N PRO A 165 9.54 -3.55 -20.24
CA PRO A 165 9.36 -4.25 -21.50
C PRO A 165 8.75 -5.64 -21.30
N LEU A 166 7.87 -6.04 -22.23
CA LEU A 166 7.26 -7.38 -22.22
C LEU A 166 8.32 -8.49 -22.14
N GLU A 167 9.44 -8.34 -22.82
CA GLU A 167 10.54 -9.32 -22.78
C GLU A 167 11.02 -9.56 -21.34
N LYS A 168 11.14 -8.51 -20.51
CA LYS A 168 11.52 -8.66 -19.08
C LYS A 168 10.46 -9.38 -18.27
N GLU A 169 9.20 -9.11 -18.55
CA GLU A 169 8.07 -9.79 -17.89
C GLU A 169 8.08 -11.30 -18.25
N LEU A 170 8.30 -11.63 -19.53
CA LEU A 170 8.39 -13.03 -19.99
C LEU A 170 9.55 -13.78 -19.34
N LEU A 171 10.73 -13.16 -19.21
CA LEU A 171 11.86 -13.77 -18.50
C LEU A 171 11.55 -14.08 -17.03
N GLN A 172 10.75 -13.21 -16.36
CA GLN A 172 10.30 -13.46 -15.00
C GLN A 172 9.32 -14.64 -14.92
N VAL A 173 8.40 -14.72 -15.89
CA VAL A 173 7.44 -15.82 -15.99
C VAL A 173 8.18 -17.14 -16.25
N GLU A 174 9.13 -17.16 -17.15
CA GLU A 174 9.96 -18.35 -17.45
C GLU A 174 10.75 -18.81 -16.22
N ALA A 175 11.38 -17.86 -15.48
CA ALA A 175 12.10 -18.20 -14.25
C ALA A 175 11.16 -18.81 -13.20
N TYR A 176 9.96 -18.26 -13.04
CA TYR A 176 8.95 -18.80 -12.14
C TYR A 176 8.51 -20.22 -12.55
N MET A 177 8.26 -20.42 -13.84
CA MET A 177 7.84 -21.72 -14.38
C MET A 177 8.91 -22.80 -14.18
N ASN A 178 10.18 -22.47 -14.46
CA ASN A 178 11.30 -23.38 -14.27
C ASN A 178 11.43 -23.81 -12.80
N LEU A 179 11.27 -22.89 -11.85
CA LEU A 179 11.29 -23.20 -10.41
C LEU A 179 10.12 -24.12 -10.01
N GLU A 180 8.91 -23.91 -10.54
CA GLU A 180 7.75 -24.77 -10.28
C GLU A 180 7.87 -26.15 -10.97
N GLN A 181 8.48 -26.23 -12.15
CA GLN A 181 8.73 -27.51 -12.83
C GLN A 181 9.73 -28.38 -12.08
N VAL A 182 10.79 -27.80 -11.52
CA VAL A 182 11.73 -28.56 -10.67
C VAL A 182 11.04 -29.12 -9.45
N ARG A 183 10.10 -28.37 -8.88
CA ARG A 183 9.33 -28.77 -7.70
C ARG A 183 8.26 -29.82 -8.03
N PHE A 184 7.63 -29.72 -9.18
CA PHE A 184 6.55 -30.57 -9.65
C PHE A 184 6.81 -31.03 -11.08
N PRO A 185 7.73 -31.98 -11.28
CA PRO A 185 8.05 -32.51 -12.62
C PRO A 185 6.77 -32.96 -13.36
N ASP A 186 6.66 -32.59 -14.60
CA ASP A 186 5.58 -32.98 -15.52
C ASP A 186 4.16 -32.61 -15.11
N ARG A 187 4.03 -31.78 -14.07
CA ARG A 187 2.72 -31.36 -13.57
C ARG A 187 2.06 -30.29 -14.43
N TYR A 188 2.85 -29.37 -14.97
CA TYR A 188 2.35 -28.21 -15.70
C TYR A 188 3.00 -28.11 -17.07
N GLN A 189 2.20 -27.78 -18.06
CA GLN A 189 2.64 -27.40 -19.41
C GLN A 189 2.26 -25.92 -19.59
N VAL A 190 3.21 -25.11 -20.06
CA VAL A 190 2.95 -23.70 -20.34
C VAL A 190 3.32 -23.41 -21.78
N GLU A 191 2.37 -22.84 -22.50
CA GLU A 191 2.51 -22.42 -23.88
C GLU A 191 2.57 -20.89 -23.94
N LEU A 192 3.60 -20.35 -24.57
CA LEU A 192 3.76 -18.91 -24.81
C LEU A 192 3.48 -18.62 -26.28
N ASP A 193 2.42 -17.90 -26.57
CA ASP A 193 1.99 -17.46 -27.89
C ASP A 193 2.08 -15.92 -27.93
N ILE A 194 3.25 -15.45 -28.32
CA ILE A 194 3.60 -14.03 -28.33
C ILE A 194 3.79 -13.57 -29.76
N GLU A 195 3.01 -12.59 -30.19
CA GLU A 195 3.11 -12.01 -31.53
C GLU A 195 4.48 -11.35 -31.74
N GLU A 196 5.08 -11.58 -32.90
CA GLU A 196 6.37 -11.01 -33.26
C GLU A 196 6.35 -9.49 -33.24
N GLY A 197 7.45 -8.89 -32.73
CA GLY A 197 7.58 -7.42 -32.64
C GLY A 197 6.97 -6.78 -31.37
N LEU A 198 6.31 -7.56 -30.50
CA LEU A 198 5.75 -7.03 -29.25
C LEU A 198 6.69 -7.08 -28.04
N LYS A 199 7.89 -7.62 -28.15
CA LYS A 199 8.82 -7.78 -27.03
C LYS A 199 9.19 -6.49 -26.31
N ASP A 200 9.25 -5.39 -27.06
CA ASP A 200 9.65 -4.06 -26.55
C ASP A 200 8.47 -3.25 -25.98
N ILE A 201 7.22 -3.71 -26.09
CA ILE A 201 6.08 -2.96 -25.55
C ILE A 201 6.19 -2.85 -24.03
N LEU A 202 5.75 -1.72 -23.51
CA LEU A 202 5.79 -1.46 -22.08
C LEU A 202 4.50 -1.93 -21.40
N LEU A 203 4.66 -2.77 -20.38
CA LEU A 203 3.57 -3.26 -19.52
C LEU A 203 3.88 -2.96 -18.05
N PRO A 204 2.86 -2.83 -17.19
CA PRO A 204 3.10 -2.84 -15.74
C PRO A 204 3.78 -4.16 -15.35
N PRO A 205 4.75 -4.16 -14.44
CA PRO A 205 5.39 -5.39 -14.00
C PRO A 205 4.38 -6.35 -13.35
N PHE A 206 4.62 -7.65 -13.48
CA PHE A 206 3.85 -8.73 -12.86
C PHE A 206 2.43 -8.93 -13.41
N VAL A 207 2.08 -8.44 -14.59
CA VAL A 207 0.76 -8.68 -15.19
C VAL A 207 0.61 -10.16 -15.52
N ILE A 208 1.52 -10.70 -16.34
CA ILE A 208 1.48 -12.09 -16.77
C ILE A 208 1.85 -13.02 -15.62
N GLN A 209 2.86 -12.65 -14.83
CA GLN A 209 3.31 -13.45 -13.70
C GLN A 209 2.18 -13.72 -12.70
N ILE A 210 1.45 -12.68 -12.25
CA ILE A 210 0.33 -12.83 -11.31
C ILE A 210 -0.76 -13.74 -11.89
N LEU A 211 -1.08 -13.61 -13.17
CA LEU A 211 -2.11 -14.44 -13.81
C LEU A 211 -1.66 -15.92 -13.91
N VAL A 212 -0.41 -16.18 -14.28
CA VAL A 212 0.16 -17.54 -14.31
C VAL A 212 0.24 -18.15 -12.92
N GLU A 213 0.70 -17.39 -11.91
CA GLU A 213 0.72 -17.83 -10.52
C GLU A 213 -0.69 -18.21 -10.02
N ASN A 214 -1.70 -17.42 -10.37
CA ASN A 214 -3.08 -17.71 -9.98
C ASN A 214 -3.60 -19.00 -10.64
N ALA A 215 -3.30 -19.24 -11.92
CA ALA A 215 -3.64 -20.48 -12.60
C ALA A 215 -3.00 -21.68 -11.89
N PHE A 216 -1.71 -21.63 -11.58
CA PHE A 216 -1.01 -22.74 -10.90
C PHE A 216 -1.56 -23.00 -9.48
N LYS A 217 -1.93 -21.96 -8.75
CA LYS A 217 -2.43 -22.08 -7.37
C LYS A 217 -3.87 -22.58 -7.30
N HIS A 218 -4.72 -22.16 -8.23
CA HIS A 218 -6.17 -22.26 -8.07
C HIS A 218 -6.88 -23.10 -9.13
N ALA A 219 -6.37 -23.14 -10.38
CA ALA A 219 -7.10 -23.78 -11.46
C ALA A 219 -7.16 -25.32 -11.34
N PHE A 220 -6.12 -25.94 -10.80
CA PHE A 220 -5.92 -27.40 -10.95
C PHE A 220 -6.18 -28.20 -9.67
N LYS A 221 -6.43 -27.55 -8.52
CA LYS A 221 -6.66 -28.23 -7.23
C LYS A 221 -5.65 -29.39 -7.01
N ASN A 222 -6.16 -30.62 -6.97
CA ASN A 222 -5.36 -31.83 -6.75
C ASN A 222 -4.98 -32.58 -8.03
N ARG A 223 -5.23 -32.01 -9.23
CA ARG A 223 -4.92 -32.65 -10.51
C ARG A 223 -3.39 -32.73 -10.71
N ARG A 224 -2.88 -33.94 -10.97
CA ARG A 224 -1.43 -34.20 -10.99
C ARG A 224 -0.79 -34.06 -12.37
N SER A 225 -1.57 -34.16 -13.45
CA SER A 225 -1.10 -34.11 -14.82
C SER A 225 -2.11 -33.43 -15.75
N ASN A 226 -1.70 -33.18 -17.01
CA ASN A 226 -2.51 -32.51 -18.03
C ASN A 226 -2.99 -31.11 -17.60
N ASN A 227 -2.19 -30.39 -16.81
CA ASN A 227 -2.44 -29.01 -16.44
C ASN A 227 -1.76 -28.13 -17.47
N CYS A 228 -2.55 -27.43 -18.28
CA CYS A 228 -2.06 -26.55 -19.32
C CYS A 228 -2.42 -25.09 -18.98
N VAL A 229 -1.44 -24.22 -19.11
CA VAL A 229 -1.61 -22.78 -19.05
C VAL A 229 -1.08 -22.18 -20.34
N GLN A 230 -1.89 -21.41 -21.03
CA GLN A 230 -1.52 -20.72 -22.26
C GLN A 230 -1.50 -19.23 -22.04
N VAL A 231 -0.37 -18.59 -22.31
CA VAL A 231 -0.18 -17.16 -22.28
C VAL A 231 -0.21 -16.64 -23.71
N LYS A 232 -1.10 -15.68 -24.00
CA LYS A 232 -1.15 -15.03 -25.31
C LYS A 232 -0.98 -13.53 -25.18
N VAL A 233 -0.12 -12.97 -26.03
CA VAL A 233 0.04 -11.52 -26.16
C VAL A 233 -0.01 -11.17 -27.63
N HIS A 234 -1.09 -10.54 -28.06
CA HIS A 234 -1.36 -10.21 -29.45
C HIS A 234 -1.85 -8.77 -29.59
N LYS A 235 -1.56 -8.15 -30.71
CA LYS A 235 -2.13 -6.85 -31.08
C LYS A 235 -3.52 -7.03 -31.65
N VAL A 236 -4.50 -6.37 -31.07
CA VAL A 236 -5.89 -6.37 -31.55
C VAL A 236 -6.32 -4.91 -31.76
N ASN A 237 -6.41 -4.50 -33.02
CA ASN A 237 -6.65 -3.10 -33.40
C ASN A 237 -5.58 -2.16 -32.83
N ASN A 238 -5.99 -1.25 -31.94
CA ASN A 238 -5.09 -0.29 -31.27
C ASN A 238 -4.74 -0.68 -29.83
N ASP A 239 -5.02 -1.93 -29.44
CA ASP A 239 -4.77 -2.46 -28.11
C ASP A 239 -3.88 -3.70 -28.16
N ILE A 240 -3.19 -3.97 -27.06
CA ILE A 240 -2.51 -5.24 -26.80
C ILE A 240 -3.42 -6.08 -25.91
N LEU A 241 -3.83 -7.23 -26.42
CA LEU A 241 -4.54 -8.23 -25.65
C LEU A 241 -3.52 -9.13 -24.93
N VAL A 242 -3.47 -9.04 -23.61
CA VAL A 242 -2.73 -9.95 -22.75
C VAL A 242 -3.72 -10.92 -22.14
N SER A 243 -3.56 -12.22 -22.37
CA SER A 243 -4.46 -13.23 -21.81
C SER A 243 -3.72 -14.43 -21.27
N VAL A 244 -4.24 -15.00 -20.18
CA VAL A 244 -3.80 -16.26 -19.59
C VAL A 244 -5.00 -17.20 -19.50
N LYS A 245 -4.90 -18.34 -20.15
CA LYS A 245 -5.92 -19.39 -20.18
C LYS A 245 -5.40 -20.63 -19.46
N ASP A 246 -6.20 -21.18 -18.59
CA ASP A 246 -5.98 -22.50 -18.00
C ASP A 246 -7.06 -23.49 -18.45
N ASN A 247 -6.74 -24.78 -18.37
CA ASN A 247 -7.67 -25.88 -18.59
C ASN A 247 -8.13 -26.51 -17.26
N GLY A 248 -8.26 -25.71 -16.21
CA GLY A 248 -8.64 -26.14 -14.88
C GLY A 248 -10.12 -26.43 -14.70
N TYR A 249 -10.57 -26.41 -13.45
CA TYR A 249 -11.98 -26.70 -13.10
C TYR A 249 -12.91 -25.51 -13.24
N GLY A 250 -12.36 -24.35 -13.61
CA GLY A 250 -13.10 -23.09 -13.68
C GLY A 250 -13.37 -22.46 -12.30
N ILE A 251 -14.12 -21.38 -12.32
CA ILE A 251 -14.48 -20.55 -11.18
C ILE A 251 -15.99 -20.52 -11.07
N GLU A 252 -16.52 -20.61 -9.87
CA GLU A 252 -17.94 -20.52 -9.59
C GLU A 252 -18.48 -19.12 -9.94
N GLU A 253 -19.70 -19.05 -10.50
CA GLU A 253 -20.30 -17.80 -11.00
C GLU A 253 -20.41 -16.70 -9.94
N ASP A 254 -20.73 -17.06 -8.71
CA ASP A 254 -20.83 -16.14 -7.56
C ASP A 254 -19.49 -15.49 -7.18
N ARG A 255 -18.38 -16.09 -7.56
CA ARG A 255 -17.03 -15.57 -7.32
C ARG A 255 -16.48 -14.74 -8.47
N ILE A 256 -16.85 -15.04 -9.72
CA ILE A 256 -16.32 -14.31 -10.91
C ILE A 256 -16.57 -12.81 -10.80
N GLY A 257 -17.79 -12.42 -10.38
CA GLY A 257 -18.16 -10.99 -10.29
C GLY A 257 -17.36 -10.18 -9.26
N LYS A 258 -16.69 -10.84 -8.31
CA LYS A 258 -15.89 -10.23 -7.23
C LYS A 258 -14.40 -10.19 -7.54
N LEU A 259 -13.91 -11.10 -8.39
CA LEU A 259 -12.50 -11.17 -8.74
C LEU A 259 -12.00 -9.89 -9.39
N GLY A 260 -10.85 -9.42 -8.95
CA GLY A 260 -10.24 -8.18 -9.42
C GLY A 260 -10.92 -6.88 -8.91
N LYS A 261 -12.08 -6.97 -8.28
CA LYS A 261 -12.79 -5.82 -7.69
C LYS A 261 -12.67 -5.78 -6.17
N GLU A 262 -12.74 -6.94 -5.55
CA GLU A 262 -12.67 -7.12 -4.10
C GLU A 262 -11.60 -8.14 -3.73
N SER A 263 -11.08 -8.06 -2.51
CA SER A 263 -10.15 -9.04 -1.97
C SER A 263 -10.92 -10.33 -1.64
N VAL A 264 -10.78 -11.33 -2.51
CA VAL A 264 -11.42 -12.64 -2.30
C VAL A 264 -10.42 -13.55 -1.61
N SER A 265 -10.54 -13.68 -0.28
CA SER A 265 -9.68 -14.58 0.48
C SER A 265 -9.84 -16.04 0.03
N SER A 266 -8.72 -16.76 -0.05
CA SER A 266 -8.67 -18.18 -0.34
C SER A 266 -7.82 -18.89 0.72
N GLU A 267 -7.99 -20.20 0.90
CA GLU A 267 -7.14 -21.00 1.81
C GLU A 267 -5.63 -20.88 1.53
N LYS A 268 -5.24 -20.38 0.35
CA LYS A 268 -3.84 -20.29 -0.12
C LYS A 268 -3.33 -18.87 -0.36
N GLY A 269 -4.06 -17.83 0.08
CA GLY A 269 -3.60 -16.44 -0.09
C GLY A 269 -4.64 -15.39 0.27
N THR A 270 -4.18 -14.15 0.46
CA THR A 270 -5.00 -12.99 0.86
C THR A 270 -5.99 -12.52 -0.21
N GLY A 271 -5.90 -13.06 -1.44
CA GLY A 271 -6.78 -12.70 -2.55
C GLY A 271 -6.57 -11.28 -3.12
N SER A 272 -5.63 -10.52 -2.59
CA SER A 272 -5.42 -9.11 -2.95
C SER A 272 -4.60 -8.91 -4.23
N ALA A 273 -3.91 -9.92 -4.73
CA ALA A 273 -2.99 -9.79 -5.89
C ALA A 273 -3.72 -9.38 -7.18
N LEU A 274 -4.85 -10.03 -7.49
CA LEU A 274 -5.65 -9.69 -8.67
C LEU A 274 -6.35 -8.33 -8.53
N GLU A 275 -6.82 -7.99 -7.34
CA GLU A 275 -7.40 -6.69 -7.04
C GLU A 275 -6.36 -5.56 -7.25
N ASN A 276 -5.17 -5.72 -6.69
CA ASN A 276 -4.08 -4.74 -6.83
C ASN A 276 -3.62 -4.60 -8.29
N LEU A 277 -3.50 -5.72 -9.01
CA LEU A 277 -3.20 -5.71 -10.43
C LEU A 277 -4.28 -4.96 -11.22
N ASN A 278 -5.54 -5.25 -10.97
CA ASN A 278 -6.66 -4.60 -11.65
C ASN A 278 -6.70 -3.09 -11.38
N LYS A 279 -6.53 -2.68 -10.12
CA LYS A 279 -6.44 -1.25 -9.74
C LYS A 279 -5.30 -0.55 -10.48
N ARG A 280 -4.14 -1.19 -10.57
CA ARG A 280 -2.97 -0.65 -11.27
C ARG A 280 -3.20 -0.51 -12.77
N LEU A 281 -3.79 -1.52 -13.42
CA LEU A 281 -4.14 -1.46 -14.84
C LEU A 281 -5.13 -0.33 -15.13
N ILE A 282 -6.16 -0.19 -14.31
CA ILE A 282 -7.15 0.88 -14.43
C ILE A 282 -6.51 2.27 -14.20
N SER A 283 -5.64 2.39 -13.22
CA SER A 283 -4.94 3.64 -12.90
C SER A 283 -4.03 4.12 -14.03
N LEU A 284 -3.34 3.19 -14.71
CA LEU A 284 -2.39 3.53 -15.78
C LEU A 284 -3.04 3.70 -17.15
N PHE A 285 -4.09 2.91 -17.46
CA PHE A 285 -4.64 2.80 -18.81
C PHE A 285 -6.15 3.03 -18.87
N GLY A 286 -6.77 3.36 -17.75
CA GLY A 286 -8.22 3.57 -17.67
C GLY A 286 -9.04 2.27 -17.63
N ASN A 287 -10.36 2.42 -17.57
CA ASN A 287 -11.30 1.30 -17.36
C ASN A 287 -11.26 0.24 -18.47
N LYS A 288 -10.76 0.56 -19.67
CA LYS A 288 -10.63 -0.42 -20.76
C LYS A 288 -9.62 -1.52 -20.47
N ALA A 289 -8.61 -1.23 -19.64
CA ALA A 289 -7.57 -2.18 -19.25
C ALA A 289 -7.94 -3.04 -18.04
N GLN A 290 -9.15 -2.93 -17.53
CA GLN A 290 -9.66 -3.75 -16.44
C GLN A 290 -9.55 -5.25 -16.77
N LEU A 291 -9.19 -6.07 -15.77
CA LEU A 291 -9.18 -7.52 -15.89
C LEU A 291 -10.58 -8.06 -16.16
N THR A 292 -10.69 -8.90 -17.18
CA THR A 292 -11.91 -9.61 -17.55
C THR A 292 -11.71 -11.11 -17.35
N PHE A 293 -12.72 -11.78 -16.82
CA PHE A 293 -12.71 -13.20 -16.48
C PHE A 293 -13.80 -13.92 -17.25
N GLU A 294 -13.41 -14.93 -18.00
CA GLU A 294 -14.32 -15.89 -18.65
C GLU A 294 -14.01 -17.28 -18.10
N SER A 295 -15.00 -17.94 -17.52
CA SER A 295 -14.78 -19.21 -16.87
C SER A 295 -15.89 -20.21 -17.16
N SER A 296 -15.49 -21.48 -17.30
CA SER A 296 -16.37 -22.62 -17.51
C SER A 296 -15.81 -23.85 -16.80
N LYS A 297 -16.53 -24.95 -16.81
CA LYS A 297 -16.03 -26.26 -16.31
C LYS A 297 -14.79 -26.78 -17.05
N GLN A 298 -14.40 -26.15 -18.17
CA GLN A 298 -13.25 -26.53 -19.01
C GLN A 298 -12.04 -25.62 -18.77
N GLY A 299 -12.12 -24.68 -17.86
CA GLY A 299 -11.03 -23.77 -17.51
C GLY A 299 -11.46 -22.31 -17.42
N THR A 300 -10.47 -21.46 -17.21
CA THR A 300 -10.64 -20.02 -17.08
C THR A 300 -9.73 -19.28 -18.06
N VAL A 301 -10.23 -18.18 -18.61
CA VAL A 301 -9.43 -17.18 -19.35
C VAL A 301 -9.51 -15.86 -18.58
N VAL A 302 -8.34 -15.32 -18.27
CA VAL A 302 -8.23 -13.97 -17.70
C VAL A 302 -7.49 -13.10 -18.69
N PHE A 303 -8.04 -11.94 -19.03
CA PHE A 303 -7.40 -11.06 -20.01
C PHE A 303 -7.58 -9.58 -19.68
N SER A 304 -6.69 -8.78 -20.25
CA SER A 304 -6.72 -7.32 -20.23
C SER A 304 -6.41 -6.76 -21.60
N LYS A 305 -7.04 -5.63 -21.96
CA LYS A 305 -6.76 -4.86 -23.18
C LYS A 305 -6.01 -3.59 -22.82
N ILE A 306 -4.72 -3.57 -23.12
CA ILE A 306 -3.81 -2.48 -22.80
C ILE A 306 -3.62 -1.64 -24.06
N PRO A 307 -3.80 -0.30 -24.04
CA PRO A 307 -3.56 0.53 -25.21
C PRO A 307 -2.16 0.34 -25.78
N TYR A 308 -2.05 0.11 -27.09
CA TYR A 308 -0.77 0.03 -27.76
C TYR A 308 -0.15 1.42 -27.89
N GLN A 309 0.90 1.67 -27.15
CA GLN A 309 1.72 2.88 -27.31
C GLN A 309 2.85 2.57 -28.30
N GLY A 310 2.82 3.19 -29.48
CA GLY A 310 3.90 3.09 -30.46
C GLY A 310 5.21 3.62 -29.89
N LYS A 311 6.34 3.22 -30.50
CA LYS A 311 7.69 3.65 -30.04
C LYS A 311 7.86 5.18 -29.94
N ASP A 312 7.14 5.95 -30.74
CA ASP A 312 7.21 7.42 -30.77
C ASP A 312 6.40 8.11 -29.67
N GLU A 313 5.36 7.47 -29.11
CA GLU A 313 4.54 7.98 -28.01
C GLU A 313 5.13 7.68 -26.62
N GLN A 314 6.00 6.69 -26.53
CA GLN A 314 6.64 6.26 -25.26
C GLN A 314 7.68 7.28 -24.75
N ALA A 315 8.23 8.12 -25.61
CA ALA A 315 9.22 9.14 -25.26
C ALA A 315 8.63 10.34 -24.48
N CYS A 316 7.31 10.53 -24.49
CA CYS A 316 6.64 11.66 -23.82
C CYS A 316 6.12 11.33 -22.39
N THR A 317 6.22 10.08 -21.94
CA THR A 317 5.61 9.64 -20.66
C THR A 317 6.63 9.25 -19.58
N LEU A 318 7.93 9.39 -19.89
CA LEU A 318 9.07 9.23 -18.96
C LEU A 318 9.56 10.62 -18.54
#